data_a7d9d6df222c72ad02d6a9632c5a8863
#
_entry.id   a7d9d6df222c72ad02d6a9632c5a8863
#
_cell.length_a   1.000
_cell.length_b   1.000
_cell.length_c   1.000
_cell.angle_alpha   90.00
_cell.angle_beta   90.00
_cell.angle_gamma   90.00
#
_symmetry.space_group_name_H-M   'P 1'
#
loop_
_entity.id
_entity.type
_entity.pdbx_description
1 polymer ?
#
loop_
_entity_poly.entity_id
_entity_poly.type
_entity_poly.pdbx_seq_one_letter_code
_entity_poly.pdbx_strand_id
1 'polypeptide(L)'
;MKKLIFTIAILASAVGLQHYSVSTPAMQRAPVNDLAGIIESKHLAGLSVATFAGGCFWCVEAGFEKLPGVVEAISGYSGGELVNPTYEEVSSGSTRHAEAVQVYYNPEQISYEELLSSFWRQIDPTDSGGQFVDRGKQYRPAIFYHSDEQKTEAEASAKALEEAGIYDRPLSIEIVPFSTFYPAEEYHQDYHSKNPLRYA
;
A
#
# COMPACT_ATOMS: atom_id res chain seq x y z
N MET A 1 20.89 78.48 45.96
CA MET A 1 20.26 77.22 46.25
C MET A 1 20.29 76.40 44.94
N LYS A 2 21.27 75.50 44.75
CA LYS A 2 21.45 74.68 43.54
C LYS A 2 20.77 73.35 43.80
N LYS A 3 19.75 73.02 42.99
CA LYS A 3 19.09 71.68 42.99
C LYS A 3 19.92 70.72 42.15
N LEU A 4 20.37 69.66 42.81
CA LEU A 4 21.09 68.57 42.18
C LEU A 4 20.06 67.54 41.66
N ILE A 5 20.00 67.31 40.36
CA ILE A 5 19.13 66.29 39.73
C ILE A 5 19.98 65.04 39.55
N PHE A 6 19.63 63.96 40.28
CA PHE A 6 20.20 62.61 40.09
C PHE A 6 19.44 61.91 38.98
N THR A 7 20.12 61.63 37.87
CA THR A 7 19.58 60.80 36.80
C THR A 7 19.97 59.34 37.07
N ILE A 8 18.99 58.48 37.36
CA ILE A 8 19.19 57.04 37.52
C ILE A 8 19.10 56.44 36.14
N ALA A 9 20.21 55.89 35.62
CA ALA A 9 20.23 55.09 34.42
C ALA A 9 19.86 53.65 34.76
N ILE A 10 18.71 53.19 34.26
CA ILE A 10 18.30 51.78 34.35
C ILE A 10 18.93 51.02 33.19
N LEU A 11 19.90 50.14 33.47
CA LEU A 11 20.39 49.15 32.51
C LEU A 11 19.38 48.04 32.44
N ALA A 12 18.68 47.94 31.31
CA ALA A 12 17.88 46.76 30.96
C ALA A 12 18.81 45.71 30.34
N SER A 13 19.16 44.67 31.08
CA SER A 13 19.81 43.46 30.56
C SER A 13 18.78 42.63 29.84
N ALA A 14 18.88 42.60 28.48
CA ALA A 14 18.11 41.67 27.63
C ALA A 14 18.67 40.27 27.81
N VAL A 15 17.98 39.43 28.58
CA VAL A 15 18.21 38.00 28.64
C VAL A 15 17.60 37.40 27.38
N GLY A 16 18.43 37.05 26.40
CA GLY A 16 18.01 36.32 25.19
C GLY A 16 17.55 34.92 25.57
N LEU A 17 16.24 34.68 25.50
CA LEU A 17 15.69 33.31 25.50
C LEU A 17 16.10 32.63 24.20
N GLN A 18 17.15 31.80 24.22
CA GLN A 18 17.42 30.84 23.17
C GLN A 18 16.36 29.74 23.24
N HIS A 19 15.44 29.75 22.29
CA HIS A 19 14.54 28.60 22.06
C HIS A 19 15.37 27.44 21.52
N TYR A 20 15.76 26.50 22.36
CA TYR A 20 16.23 25.19 21.95
C TYR A 20 15.04 24.43 21.41
N SER A 21 14.90 24.37 20.07
CA SER A 21 14.04 23.39 19.43
C SER A 21 14.67 22.01 19.64
N VAL A 22 14.20 21.29 20.64
CA VAL A 22 14.48 19.86 20.76
C VAL A 22 13.68 19.17 19.67
N SER A 23 14.31 18.91 18.51
CA SER A 23 13.77 17.97 17.54
C SER A 23 13.84 16.59 18.20
N THR A 24 12.71 16.11 18.70
CA THR A 24 12.54 14.70 19.06
C THR A 24 12.85 13.88 17.79
N PRO A 25 13.84 12.96 17.82
CA PRO A 25 14.04 12.07 16.70
C PRO A 25 12.71 11.33 16.48
N ALA A 26 12.21 11.34 15.24
CA ALA A 26 11.06 10.52 14.87
C ALA A 26 11.39 9.11 15.32
N MET A 27 10.62 8.59 16.27
CA MET A 27 10.79 7.24 16.78
C MET A 27 10.53 6.33 15.58
N GLN A 28 11.60 5.75 15.01
CA GLN A 28 11.49 4.79 13.92
C GLN A 28 10.63 3.65 14.43
N ARG A 29 9.42 3.57 13.92
CA ARG A 29 8.49 2.50 14.24
C ARG A 29 9.12 1.21 13.69
N ALA A 30 9.29 0.21 14.54
CA ALA A 30 9.72 -1.11 14.08
C ALA A 30 8.71 -1.66 13.07
N PRO A 31 9.15 -2.38 12.02
CA PRO A 31 8.21 -3.00 11.09
C PRO A 31 7.27 -3.94 11.85
N VAL A 32 5.98 -3.86 11.56
CA VAL A 32 4.96 -4.75 12.15
C VAL A 32 5.22 -6.17 11.66
N ASN A 33 5.67 -6.30 10.40
CA ASN A 33 6.12 -7.56 9.80
C ASN A 33 7.37 -7.35 8.95
N ASP A 34 8.28 -8.31 8.98
CA ASP A 34 9.53 -8.29 8.23
C ASP A 34 9.36 -8.99 6.87
N LEU A 35 9.14 -8.21 5.81
CA LEU A 35 9.03 -8.74 4.46
C LEU A 35 10.27 -9.53 4.02
N ALA A 36 11.47 -9.09 4.42
CA ALA A 36 12.72 -9.80 4.08
C ALA A 36 12.77 -11.17 4.72
N GLY A 37 12.39 -11.27 6.00
CA GLY A 37 12.27 -12.54 6.71
C GLY A 37 11.20 -13.47 6.13
N ILE A 38 10.07 -12.90 5.68
CA ILE A 38 9.04 -13.67 4.97
C ILE A 38 9.58 -14.24 3.66
N ILE A 39 10.24 -13.41 2.83
CA ILE A 39 10.84 -13.83 1.56
C ILE A 39 11.85 -14.97 1.77
N GLU A 40 12.70 -14.85 2.79
CA GLU A 40 13.69 -15.88 3.12
C GLU A 40 13.02 -17.17 3.61
N SER A 41 12.09 -17.09 4.54
CA SER A 41 11.42 -18.25 5.15
C SER A 41 10.56 -19.04 4.16
N LYS A 42 9.94 -18.36 3.19
CA LYS A 42 9.11 -18.95 2.13
C LYS A 42 9.90 -19.25 0.84
N HIS A 43 11.22 -19.03 0.82
CA HIS A 43 12.08 -19.26 -0.36
C HIS A 43 11.62 -18.52 -1.62
N LEU A 44 11.15 -17.28 -1.49
CA LEU A 44 10.59 -16.50 -2.58
C LEU A 44 11.65 -15.74 -3.40
N ALA A 45 12.92 -15.78 -2.97
CA ALA A 45 14.01 -15.12 -3.68
C ALA A 45 14.18 -15.70 -5.08
N GLY A 46 14.26 -14.82 -6.09
CA GLY A 46 14.43 -15.21 -7.49
C GLY A 46 13.13 -15.45 -8.25
N LEU A 47 11.96 -15.38 -7.60
CA LEU A 47 10.68 -15.37 -8.27
C LEU A 47 10.36 -14.00 -8.86
N SER A 48 9.49 -13.95 -9.86
CA SER A 48 8.90 -12.70 -10.35
C SER A 48 7.86 -12.19 -9.36
N VAL A 49 7.70 -10.86 -9.31
CA VAL A 49 6.82 -10.18 -8.34
C VAL A 49 5.84 -9.29 -9.08
N ALA A 50 4.57 -9.31 -8.66
CA ALA A 50 3.53 -8.39 -9.08
C ALA A 50 2.78 -7.86 -7.83
N THR A 51 2.26 -6.63 -7.88
CA THR A 51 1.52 -6.05 -6.74
C THR A 51 0.22 -5.43 -7.21
N PHE A 52 -0.89 -5.85 -6.58
CA PHE A 52 -2.25 -5.46 -6.95
C PHE A 52 -3.03 -4.98 -5.71
N ALA A 53 -3.89 -3.99 -5.89
CA ALA A 53 -4.90 -3.59 -4.93
C ALA A 53 -6.28 -3.71 -5.59
N GLY A 54 -7.22 -4.37 -4.94
CA GLY A 54 -8.52 -4.71 -5.53
C GLY A 54 -9.64 -4.88 -4.49
N GLY A 55 -9.72 -3.98 -3.51
CA GLY A 55 -10.66 -4.08 -2.40
C GLY A 55 -10.07 -4.87 -1.23
N CYS A 56 -10.87 -5.70 -0.59
CA CYS A 56 -10.42 -6.54 0.52
C CYS A 56 -9.29 -7.48 0.08
N PHE A 57 -8.11 -7.32 0.67
CA PHE A 57 -6.93 -8.10 0.32
C PHE A 57 -7.11 -9.61 0.56
N TRP A 58 -7.94 -10.05 1.50
CA TRP A 58 -8.25 -11.47 1.69
C TRP A 58 -8.89 -12.11 0.44
N CYS A 59 -9.74 -11.33 -0.26
CA CYS A 59 -10.38 -11.79 -1.50
C CYS A 59 -9.37 -11.89 -2.63
N VAL A 60 -8.53 -10.86 -2.77
CA VAL A 60 -7.51 -10.77 -3.82
C VAL A 60 -6.43 -11.85 -3.62
N GLU A 61 -5.93 -12.01 -2.38
CA GLU A 61 -5.00 -13.09 -1.99
C GLU A 61 -5.54 -14.47 -2.39
N ALA A 62 -6.74 -14.82 -1.89
CA ALA A 62 -7.37 -16.09 -2.20
C ALA A 62 -7.64 -16.32 -3.70
N GLY A 63 -7.80 -15.25 -4.47
CA GLY A 63 -7.94 -15.32 -5.93
C GLY A 63 -6.64 -15.70 -6.61
N PHE A 64 -5.51 -15.13 -6.18
CA PHE A 64 -4.19 -15.40 -6.74
C PHE A 64 -3.61 -16.76 -6.29
N GLU A 65 -3.78 -17.13 -5.02
CA GLU A 65 -3.29 -18.42 -4.49
C GLU A 65 -3.80 -19.65 -5.25
N LYS A 66 -4.95 -19.54 -5.91
CA LYS A 66 -5.55 -20.64 -6.70
C LYS A 66 -4.91 -20.82 -8.06
N LEU A 67 -4.06 -19.90 -8.51
CA LEU A 67 -3.49 -19.93 -9.85
C LEU A 67 -2.26 -20.83 -9.89
N PRO A 68 -2.21 -21.82 -10.78
CA PRO A 68 -0.99 -22.60 -10.99
C PRO A 68 0.16 -21.66 -11.43
N GLY A 69 1.31 -21.79 -10.80
CA GLY A 69 2.47 -20.93 -11.05
C GLY A 69 2.60 -19.75 -10.09
N VAL A 70 1.54 -19.37 -9.35
CA VAL A 70 1.67 -18.53 -8.17
C VAL A 70 2.25 -19.38 -7.03
N VAL A 71 3.34 -18.89 -6.43
CA VAL A 71 4.04 -19.58 -5.34
C VAL A 71 3.56 -19.08 -4.00
N GLU A 72 3.32 -17.76 -3.91
CA GLU A 72 2.86 -17.10 -2.70
C GLU A 72 2.12 -15.82 -3.03
N ALA A 73 1.10 -15.48 -2.26
CA ALA A 73 0.44 -14.18 -2.27
C ALA A 73 0.43 -13.62 -0.84
N ILE A 74 0.96 -12.42 -0.66
CA ILE A 74 1.12 -11.79 0.66
C ILE A 74 0.19 -10.60 0.74
N SER A 75 -0.74 -10.60 1.68
CA SER A 75 -1.60 -9.45 2.00
C SER A 75 -0.80 -8.36 2.69
N GLY A 76 -1.08 -7.09 2.36
CA GLY A 76 -0.35 -5.95 2.91
C GLY A 76 -0.87 -4.59 2.44
N TYR A 77 0.02 -3.60 2.48
CA TYR A 77 -0.31 -2.20 2.24
C TYR A 77 0.68 -1.57 1.28
N SER A 78 0.18 -0.82 0.28
CA SER A 78 1.03 -0.12 -0.70
C SER A 78 0.41 1.21 -1.14
N GLY A 79 1.20 2.10 -1.75
CA GLY A 79 0.74 3.33 -2.39
C GLY A 79 0.49 4.50 -1.44
N GLY A 80 0.79 4.38 -0.15
CA GLY A 80 0.77 5.48 0.83
C GLY A 80 2.17 5.88 1.28
N GLU A 81 2.24 6.92 2.13
CA GLU A 81 3.51 7.50 2.60
C GLU A 81 3.86 7.09 4.05
N LEU A 82 2.87 6.60 4.82
CA LEU A 82 3.10 6.20 6.20
C LEU A 82 4.00 4.97 6.26
N VAL A 83 5.12 5.10 6.97
CA VAL A 83 6.10 4.00 7.15
C VAL A 83 5.56 3.01 8.18
N ASN A 84 5.61 1.71 7.85
CA ASN A 84 5.14 0.62 8.71
C ASN A 84 3.73 0.87 9.29
N PRO A 85 2.71 1.04 8.42
CA PRO A 85 1.35 1.26 8.88
C PRO A 85 0.79 0.02 9.56
N THR A 86 -0.13 0.19 10.50
CA THR A 86 -0.94 -0.88 11.06
C THR A 86 -2.26 -1.02 10.29
N TYR A 87 -2.94 -2.16 10.47
CA TYR A 87 -4.27 -2.37 9.89
C TYR A 87 -5.27 -1.29 10.31
N GLU A 88 -5.29 -0.91 11.60
CA GLU A 88 -6.19 0.12 12.09
C GLU A 88 -5.96 1.48 11.43
N GLU A 89 -4.69 1.81 11.16
CA GLU A 89 -4.34 3.06 10.48
C GLU A 89 -4.79 3.04 9.02
N VAL A 90 -4.57 1.94 8.29
CA VAL A 90 -4.97 1.81 6.89
C VAL A 90 -6.49 1.73 6.76
N SER A 91 -7.13 0.89 7.54
CA SER A 91 -8.59 0.70 7.51
C SER A 91 -9.38 1.97 7.86
N SER A 92 -8.77 2.89 8.63
CA SER A 92 -9.34 4.22 8.88
C SER A 92 -9.41 5.11 7.64
N GLY A 93 -8.69 4.77 6.55
CA GLY A 93 -8.61 5.55 5.32
C GLY A 93 -7.69 6.78 5.39
N SER A 94 -6.95 6.97 6.49
CA SER A 94 -6.13 8.18 6.73
C SER A 94 -4.72 8.12 6.13
N THR A 95 -4.20 6.92 5.82
CA THR A 95 -2.79 6.71 5.44
C THR A 95 -2.49 6.86 3.95
N ARG A 96 -3.51 6.94 3.09
CA ARG A 96 -3.42 6.85 1.63
C ARG A 96 -2.91 5.48 1.11
N HIS A 97 -2.53 4.53 1.97
CA HIS A 97 -2.29 3.16 1.55
C HIS A 97 -3.57 2.52 1.01
N ALA A 98 -3.40 1.63 0.04
CA ALA A 98 -4.42 0.65 -0.32
C ALA A 98 -4.11 -0.69 0.36
N GLU A 99 -5.14 -1.44 0.70
CA GLU A 99 -5.01 -2.88 0.90
C GLU A 99 -4.53 -3.48 -0.42
N ALA A 100 -3.43 -4.19 -0.39
CA ALA A 100 -2.75 -4.71 -1.56
C ALA A 100 -2.27 -6.14 -1.33
N VAL A 101 -2.04 -6.85 -2.42
CA VAL A 101 -1.45 -8.19 -2.41
C VAL A 101 -0.19 -8.18 -3.26
N GLN A 102 0.91 -8.67 -2.69
CA GLN A 102 2.14 -8.90 -3.40
C GLN A 102 2.21 -10.38 -3.80
N VAL A 103 2.24 -10.64 -5.11
CA VAL A 103 2.17 -11.99 -5.71
C VAL A 103 3.56 -12.39 -6.18
N TYR A 104 4.07 -13.50 -5.67
CA TYR A 104 5.31 -14.14 -6.10
C TYR A 104 4.98 -15.32 -7.01
N TYR A 105 5.52 -15.32 -8.22
CA TYR A 105 5.15 -16.29 -9.24
C TYR A 105 6.34 -16.77 -10.06
N ASN A 106 6.21 -17.99 -10.60
CA ASN A 106 7.17 -18.54 -11.54
C ASN A 106 6.77 -18.14 -12.98
N PRO A 107 7.53 -17.28 -13.68
CA PRO A 107 7.17 -16.78 -15.00
C PRO A 107 7.23 -17.87 -16.10
N GLU A 108 7.81 -19.03 -15.82
CA GLU A 108 7.76 -20.18 -16.72
C GLU A 108 6.42 -20.94 -16.66
N GLN A 109 5.60 -20.71 -15.63
CA GLN A 109 4.34 -21.40 -15.38
C GLN A 109 3.12 -20.49 -15.53
N ILE A 110 3.24 -19.21 -15.24
CA ILE A 110 2.20 -18.20 -15.37
C ILE A 110 2.82 -16.86 -15.77
N SER A 111 2.27 -16.22 -16.79
CA SER A 111 2.70 -14.91 -17.25
C SER A 111 2.09 -13.77 -16.42
N TYR A 112 2.68 -12.57 -16.50
CA TYR A 112 2.10 -11.38 -15.90
C TYR A 112 0.74 -11.01 -16.54
N GLU A 113 0.58 -11.24 -17.84
CA GLU A 113 -0.69 -11.05 -18.56
C GLU A 113 -1.80 -11.96 -18.00
N GLU A 114 -1.48 -13.21 -17.65
CA GLU A 114 -2.44 -14.12 -17.01
C GLU A 114 -2.81 -13.66 -15.60
N LEU A 115 -1.86 -13.10 -14.84
CA LEU A 115 -2.14 -12.47 -13.55
C LEU A 115 -3.07 -11.26 -13.72
N LEU A 116 -2.81 -10.37 -14.68
CA LEU A 116 -3.69 -9.25 -15.02
C LEU A 116 -5.10 -9.74 -15.38
N SER A 117 -5.18 -10.76 -16.25
CA SER A 117 -6.46 -11.36 -16.63
C SER A 117 -7.23 -11.93 -15.45
N SER A 118 -6.54 -12.52 -14.48
CA SER A 118 -7.16 -12.97 -13.22
C SER A 118 -7.59 -11.80 -12.34
N PHE A 119 -6.77 -10.75 -12.24
CA PHE A 119 -7.06 -9.56 -11.44
C PHE A 119 -8.33 -8.84 -11.92
N TRP A 120 -8.49 -8.63 -13.24
CA TRP A 120 -9.67 -7.99 -13.81
C TRP A 120 -10.97 -8.71 -13.48
N ARG A 121 -10.94 -10.03 -13.29
CA ARG A 121 -12.12 -10.81 -12.90
C ARG A 121 -12.50 -10.71 -11.43
N GLN A 122 -11.63 -10.14 -10.61
CA GLN A 122 -11.81 -10.02 -9.17
C GLN A 122 -12.38 -8.65 -8.76
N ILE A 123 -12.37 -7.65 -9.66
CA ILE A 123 -12.69 -6.27 -9.34
C ILE A 123 -13.76 -5.67 -10.26
N ASP A 124 -14.37 -4.57 -9.83
CA ASP A 124 -15.00 -3.58 -10.71
C ASP A 124 -13.99 -2.46 -11.01
N PRO A 125 -13.32 -2.48 -12.18
CA PRO A 125 -12.27 -1.51 -12.49
C PRO A 125 -12.81 -0.11 -12.76
N THR A 126 -14.12 0.10 -12.76
CA THR A 126 -14.76 1.40 -12.93
C THR A 126 -15.10 2.09 -11.61
N ASP A 127 -14.87 1.42 -10.46
CA ASP A 127 -15.20 1.94 -9.13
C ASP A 127 -13.94 2.33 -8.33
N SER A 128 -13.58 3.62 -8.37
CA SER A 128 -12.45 4.17 -7.60
C SER A 128 -12.75 4.41 -6.12
N GLY A 129 -13.99 4.27 -5.72
CA GLY A 129 -14.44 4.53 -4.34
C GLY A 129 -14.39 3.32 -3.41
N GLY A 130 -13.87 2.20 -3.89
CA GLY A 130 -13.80 0.92 -3.19
C GLY A 130 -14.23 -0.25 -4.07
N GLN A 131 -14.45 -1.41 -3.48
CA GLN A 131 -14.88 -2.60 -4.21
C GLN A 131 -16.04 -3.27 -3.48
N PHE A 132 -17.13 -3.54 -4.18
CA PHE A 132 -18.33 -4.18 -3.65
C PHE A 132 -18.85 -3.50 -2.37
N VAL A 133 -18.82 -4.19 -1.24
CA VAL A 133 -19.27 -3.69 0.07
C VAL A 133 -18.20 -2.87 0.79
N ASP A 134 -16.93 -3.03 0.42
CA ASP A 134 -15.80 -2.35 1.05
C ASP A 134 -15.61 -0.97 0.42
N ARG A 135 -15.86 0.07 1.19
CA ARG A 135 -15.87 1.47 0.71
C ARG A 135 -14.74 2.28 1.35
N GLY A 136 -14.10 3.11 0.53
CA GLY A 136 -13.03 4.00 0.93
C GLY A 136 -11.79 3.85 0.06
N LYS A 137 -10.89 4.84 0.12
CA LYS A 137 -9.67 4.90 -0.70
C LYS A 137 -8.70 3.74 -0.44
N GLN A 138 -8.76 3.13 0.74
CA GLN A 138 -7.97 1.96 1.09
C GLN A 138 -8.40 0.71 0.32
N TYR A 139 -9.58 0.72 -0.30
CA TYR A 139 -10.12 -0.37 -1.12
C TYR A 139 -10.17 -0.02 -2.62
N ARG A 140 -9.44 1.02 -3.05
CA ARG A 140 -9.38 1.41 -4.45
C ARG A 140 -8.64 0.39 -5.29
N PRO A 141 -9.02 0.17 -6.56
CA PRO A 141 -8.28 -0.70 -7.46
C PRO A 141 -6.98 0.01 -7.93
N ALA A 142 -5.87 -0.72 -7.87
CA ALA A 142 -4.59 -0.25 -8.39
C ALA A 142 -3.68 -1.40 -8.83
N ILE A 143 -2.83 -1.13 -9.81
CA ILE A 143 -1.71 -1.97 -10.23
C ILE A 143 -0.42 -1.21 -9.94
N PHE A 144 0.44 -1.78 -9.11
CA PHE A 144 1.75 -1.22 -8.77
C PHE A 144 2.82 -1.95 -9.59
N TYR A 145 3.26 -1.36 -10.71
CA TYR A 145 4.21 -2.00 -11.61
C TYR A 145 5.65 -1.92 -11.09
N HIS A 146 6.40 -3.02 -11.23
CA HIS A 146 7.80 -3.15 -10.78
C HIS A 146 8.81 -2.91 -11.92
N SER A 147 8.36 -2.88 -13.17
CA SER A 147 9.21 -2.64 -14.35
C SER A 147 8.43 -1.94 -15.47
N ASP A 148 9.16 -1.42 -16.47
CA ASP A 148 8.54 -0.82 -17.65
C ASP A 148 7.78 -1.84 -18.51
N GLU A 149 8.19 -3.11 -18.49
CA GLU A 149 7.46 -4.21 -19.14
C GLU A 149 6.11 -4.40 -18.46
N GLN A 150 6.07 -4.55 -17.13
CA GLN A 150 4.81 -4.66 -16.38
C GLN A 150 3.89 -3.45 -16.61
N LYS A 151 4.47 -2.23 -16.65
CA LYS A 151 3.70 -1.04 -16.99
C LYS A 151 3.04 -1.16 -18.36
N THR A 152 3.82 -1.51 -19.37
CA THR A 152 3.34 -1.62 -20.75
C THR A 152 2.25 -2.68 -20.88
N GLU A 153 2.43 -3.84 -20.25
CA GLU A 153 1.44 -4.92 -20.26
C GLU A 153 0.16 -4.51 -19.50
N ALA A 154 0.27 -3.87 -18.34
CA ALA A 154 -0.88 -3.40 -17.58
C ALA A 154 -1.69 -2.34 -18.34
N GLU A 155 -1.03 -1.35 -18.96
CA GLU A 155 -1.68 -0.32 -19.78
C GLU A 155 -2.34 -0.94 -21.03
N ALA A 156 -1.68 -1.88 -21.71
CA ALA A 156 -2.25 -2.58 -22.86
C ALA A 156 -3.47 -3.42 -22.47
N SER A 157 -3.39 -4.12 -21.34
CA SER A 157 -4.50 -4.94 -20.82
C SER A 157 -5.70 -4.07 -20.42
N ALA A 158 -5.48 -2.94 -19.74
CA ALA A 158 -6.53 -1.99 -19.40
C ALA A 158 -7.20 -1.42 -20.67
N LYS A 159 -6.40 -1.03 -21.66
CA LYS A 159 -6.91 -0.55 -22.95
C LYS A 159 -7.74 -1.60 -23.67
N ALA A 160 -7.29 -2.84 -23.72
CA ALA A 160 -8.05 -3.93 -24.32
C ALA A 160 -9.38 -4.18 -23.62
N LEU A 161 -9.42 -4.01 -22.29
CA LEU A 161 -10.64 -4.11 -21.50
C LEU A 161 -11.64 -2.97 -21.81
N GLU A 162 -11.15 -1.74 -22.01
CA GLU A 162 -11.97 -0.60 -22.43
C GLU A 162 -12.52 -0.81 -23.86
N GLU A 163 -11.65 -1.24 -24.79
CA GLU A 163 -12.03 -1.49 -26.19
C GLU A 163 -13.05 -2.64 -26.33
N ALA A 164 -13.06 -3.58 -25.40
CA ALA A 164 -14.05 -4.66 -25.36
C ALA A 164 -15.47 -4.16 -25.05
N GLY A 165 -15.61 -2.94 -24.46
CA GLY A 165 -16.91 -2.29 -24.24
C GLY A 165 -17.83 -3.04 -23.28
N ILE A 166 -17.27 -3.81 -22.33
CA ILE A 166 -18.07 -4.59 -21.38
C ILE A 166 -18.53 -3.76 -20.17
N TYR A 167 -17.96 -2.57 -20.00
CA TYR A 167 -18.32 -1.63 -18.94
C TYR A 167 -18.98 -0.38 -19.51
N ASP A 168 -20.07 0.08 -18.89
CA ASP A 168 -20.78 1.30 -19.27
C ASP A 168 -20.08 2.60 -18.80
N ARG A 169 -19.02 2.47 -17.99
CA ARG A 169 -18.23 3.56 -17.43
C ARG A 169 -16.76 3.39 -17.78
N PRO A 170 -15.99 4.49 -17.90
CA PRO A 170 -14.55 4.40 -18.11
C PRO A 170 -13.87 3.70 -16.91
N LEU A 171 -12.73 3.07 -17.18
CA LEU A 171 -11.90 2.52 -16.12
C LEU A 171 -11.38 3.64 -15.21
N SER A 172 -11.31 3.38 -13.92
CA SER A 172 -10.83 4.31 -12.89
C SER A 172 -9.71 3.71 -12.04
N ILE A 173 -9.07 2.66 -12.55
CA ILE A 173 -7.94 1.99 -11.91
C ILE A 173 -6.68 2.84 -11.99
N GLU A 174 -5.87 2.83 -10.92
CA GLU A 174 -4.54 3.42 -10.91
C GLU A 174 -3.51 2.42 -11.45
N ILE A 175 -2.68 2.82 -12.44
CA ILE A 175 -1.50 2.07 -12.88
C ILE A 175 -0.29 2.94 -12.56
N VAL A 176 0.40 2.64 -11.47
CA VAL A 176 1.42 3.52 -10.88
C VAL A 176 2.69 2.73 -10.53
N PRO A 177 3.86 3.40 -10.46
CA PRO A 177 5.10 2.71 -10.09
C PRO A 177 5.00 2.16 -8.66
N PHE A 178 5.51 0.95 -8.50
CA PHE A 178 5.72 0.38 -7.17
C PHE A 178 6.74 1.21 -6.38
N SER A 179 6.46 1.46 -5.12
CA SER A 179 7.39 2.16 -4.22
C SER A 179 7.79 1.30 -3.03
N THR A 180 6.83 0.92 -2.23
CA THR A 180 7.05 0.14 -1.01
C THR A 180 5.81 -0.72 -0.72
N PHE A 181 6.06 -1.89 -0.15
CA PHE A 181 5.04 -2.79 0.35
C PHE A 181 5.31 -3.10 1.83
N TYR A 182 4.28 -3.02 2.65
CA TYR A 182 4.32 -3.39 4.05
C TYR A 182 3.40 -4.60 4.24
N PRO A 183 3.92 -5.79 4.60
CA PRO A 183 3.06 -6.94 4.87
C PRO A 183 2.06 -6.63 5.98
N ALA A 184 0.83 -7.06 5.80
CA ALA A 184 -0.16 -7.00 6.87
C ALA A 184 0.19 -8.00 7.97
N GLU A 185 -0.42 -7.82 9.12
CA GLU A 185 -0.22 -8.65 10.31
C GLU A 185 -0.52 -10.13 10.00
N GLU A 186 0.18 -11.04 10.68
CA GLU A 186 0.10 -12.49 10.42
C GLU A 186 -1.32 -13.06 10.43
N TYR A 187 -2.22 -12.50 11.23
CA TYR A 187 -3.62 -12.94 11.27
C TYR A 187 -4.43 -12.58 10.03
N HIS A 188 -3.88 -11.75 9.13
CA HIS A 188 -4.45 -11.42 7.83
C HIS A 188 -3.97 -12.35 6.71
N GLN A 189 -2.83 -13.00 6.87
CA GLN A 189 -2.26 -13.88 5.86
C GLN A 189 -3.04 -15.20 5.77
N ASP A 190 -3.23 -15.73 4.56
CA ASP A 190 -3.97 -16.98 4.30
C ASP A 190 -5.39 -16.98 4.93
N TYR A 191 -6.02 -15.82 5.00
CA TYR A 191 -7.27 -15.69 5.79
C TYR A 191 -8.36 -16.62 5.30
N HIS A 192 -8.49 -16.82 4.00
CA HIS A 192 -9.46 -17.73 3.39
C HIS A 192 -9.25 -19.17 3.85
N SER A 193 -8.03 -19.66 3.83
CA SER A 193 -7.70 -21.04 4.21
C SER A 193 -7.76 -21.26 5.71
N LYS A 194 -7.37 -20.26 6.53
CA LYS A 194 -7.42 -20.29 8.00
C LYS A 194 -8.85 -20.14 8.56
N ASN A 195 -9.77 -19.50 7.80
CA ASN A 195 -11.12 -19.16 8.27
C ASN A 195 -12.24 -19.59 7.29
N PRO A 196 -12.32 -20.85 6.86
CA PRO A 196 -13.22 -21.26 5.77
C PRO A 196 -14.71 -21.03 6.09
N LEU A 197 -15.14 -21.13 7.37
CA LEU A 197 -16.52 -20.91 7.78
C LEU A 197 -16.96 -19.44 7.81
N ARG A 198 -16.01 -18.50 7.87
CA ARG A 198 -16.30 -17.05 7.83
C ARG A 198 -16.30 -16.50 6.41
N TYR A 199 -15.65 -17.22 5.50
CA TYR A 199 -15.47 -16.81 4.11
C TYR A 199 -16.58 -17.41 3.19
N ALA A 200 -17.27 -18.45 3.64
CA ALA A 200 -18.39 -19.07 2.94
C ALA A 200 -19.67 -18.26 3.19
#